data_f893485d93811a4bcaa57c47536a62bf
#
_entry.id   f893485d93811a4bcaa57c47536a62bf
#
_cell.length_a   1.000
_cell.length_b   1.000
_cell.length_c   1.000
_cell.angle_alpha   90.00
_cell.angle_beta   90.00
_cell.angle_gamma   90.00
#
_symmetry.space_group_name_H-M   'P 1'
#
loop_
_entity.id
_entity.type
_entity.pdbx_description
1 polymer ?
#
loop_
_entity_poly.entity_id
_entity_poly.type
_entity_poly.pdbx_seq_one_letter_code
_entity_poly.pdbx_strand_id
1 'polypeptide(L)'
;MPPLFSRLAAEAQWGKNELDLQVLSARGGGSLTAFRKFLKDARRHGHLNADLLIVGMDANCKGFTVRRDEVAKVAGKSNTYPAVIAAIPEPHVERWYLLDLTALGKAAGVPIVAAVPAYKCEKNHYKTLLRQAFKDSGITPPLGGLEYGPLIAQHMDLFAAAKQDHGLAEYVEKARAWLKQAKTSV
;
A
#
# COMPACT_ATOMS: atom_id res chain seq x y z
N MET A 1 1.55 -3.25 1.37
CA MET A 1 2.20 -1.96 1.70
C MET A 1 3.61 -2.13 2.25
N PRO A 2 3.90 -3.01 3.23
CA PRO A 2 5.28 -3.20 3.72
C PRO A 2 6.31 -3.46 2.62
N PRO A 3 6.06 -4.32 1.61
CA PRO A 3 7.04 -4.56 0.55
C PRO A 3 7.39 -3.31 -0.28
N LEU A 4 6.42 -2.44 -0.56
CA LEU A 4 6.68 -1.17 -1.25
C LEU A 4 7.54 -0.24 -0.40
N PHE A 5 7.26 -0.13 0.90
CA PHE A 5 8.06 0.71 1.80
C PHE A 5 9.49 0.18 1.93
N SER A 6 9.65 -1.13 2.14
CA SER A 6 10.99 -1.77 2.22
C SER A 6 11.81 -1.52 0.96
N ARG A 7 11.18 -1.56 -0.23
CA ARG A 7 11.84 -1.23 -1.48
C ARG A 7 12.26 0.24 -1.53
N LEU A 8 11.35 1.18 -1.20
CA LEU A 8 11.67 2.61 -1.16
C LEU A 8 12.80 2.92 -0.18
N ALA A 9 12.84 2.23 0.96
CA ALA A 9 13.91 2.33 1.93
C ALA A 9 15.25 1.84 1.34
N ALA A 10 15.25 0.70 0.65
CA ALA A 10 16.44 0.20 -0.03
C ALA A 10 16.93 1.14 -1.14
N GLU A 11 16.02 1.73 -1.94
CA GLU A 11 16.32 2.76 -2.93
C GLU A 11 16.96 4.01 -2.28
N ALA A 12 16.52 4.36 -1.07
CA ALA A 12 17.08 5.43 -0.25
C ALA A 12 18.33 5.01 0.54
N GLN A 13 18.90 3.83 0.23
CA GLN A 13 20.11 3.27 0.84
C GLN A 13 20.01 3.04 2.36
N TRP A 14 18.83 2.73 2.88
CA TRP A 14 18.70 2.25 4.25
C TRP A 14 19.16 0.80 4.35
N GLY A 15 20.01 0.52 5.33
CA GLY A 15 20.45 -0.85 5.64
C GLY A 15 19.32 -1.70 6.24
N LYS A 16 19.43 -3.03 6.11
CA LYS A 16 18.40 -3.95 6.63
C LYS A 16 18.16 -3.84 8.14
N ASN A 17 19.16 -3.42 8.89
CA ASN A 17 19.12 -3.30 10.34
C ASN A 17 18.84 -1.87 10.83
N GLU A 18 18.64 -0.91 9.92
CA GLU A 18 18.39 0.48 10.27
C GLU A 18 16.89 0.80 10.41
N LEU A 19 16.03 -0.12 9.96
CA LEU A 19 14.58 0.03 10.02
C LEU A 19 13.96 -1.19 10.71
N ASP A 20 13.26 -0.96 11.81
CA ASP A 20 12.36 -1.95 12.41
C ASP A 20 10.94 -1.76 11.85
N LEU A 21 10.50 -2.71 11.03
CA LEU A 21 9.19 -2.68 10.38
C LEU A 21 8.22 -3.65 11.06
N GLN A 22 7.30 -3.10 11.85
CA GLN A 22 6.24 -3.88 12.47
C GLN A 22 4.96 -3.81 11.66
N VAL A 23 4.40 -4.96 11.30
CA VAL A 23 3.16 -5.07 10.52
C VAL A 23 2.01 -5.49 11.41
N LEU A 24 1.05 -4.59 11.58
CA LEU A 24 -0.15 -4.84 12.35
C LEU A 24 -1.36 -4.96 11.43
N SER A 25 -2.08 -6.07 11.53
CA SER A 25 -3.30 -6.31 10.76
C SER A 25 -4.51 -6.07 11.65
N ALA A 26 -5.33 -5.07 11.31
CA ALA A 26 -6.59 -4.83 12.00
C ALA A 26 -7.68 -5.77 11.44
N ARG A 27 -8.15 -6.68 12.27
CA ARG A 27 -9.27 -7.58 11.94
C ARG A 27 -10.56 -7.06 12.56
N GLY A 28 -11.66 -7.10 11.78
CA GLY A 28 -13.01 -6.77 12.23
C GLY A 28 -13.35 -5.27 12.26
N GLY A 29 -14.57 -4.93 11.90
CA GLY A 29 -15.04 -3.54 11.75
C GLY A 29 -14.56 -2.89 10.45
N GLY A 30 -15.13 -1.76 10.07
CA GLY A 30 -14.62 -0.97 8.94
C GLY A 30 -13.20 -0.46 9.24
N SER A 31 -12.34 -0.39 8.22
CA SER A 31 -10.92 -0.06 8.36
C SER A 31 -10.64 1.23 9.16
N LEU A 32 -11.50 2.25 9.04
CA LEU A 32 -11.35 3.49 9.81
C LEU A 32 -11.71 3.32 11.30
N THR A 33 -12.68 2.46 11.62
CA THR A 33 -13.01 2.12 13.01
C THR A 33 -11.90 1.33 13.67
N ALA A 34 -11.32 0.38 12.95
CA ALA A 34 -10.16 -0.38 13.41
C ALA A 34 -8.95 0.54 13.64
N PHE A 35 -8.71 1.51 12.75
CA PHE A 35 -7.65 2.50 12.91
C PHE A 35 -7.85 3.38 14.16
N ARG A 36 -9.07 3.88 14.40
CA ARG A 36 -9.38 4.63 15.64
C ARG A 36 -9.13 3.81 16.89
N LYS A 37 -9.55 2.54 16.89
CA LYS A 37 -9.31 1.62 18.02
C LYS A 37 -7.82 1.42 18.23
N PHE A 38 -7.06 1.14 17.17
CA PHE A 38 -5.61 0.99 17.22
C PHE A 38 -4.92 2.21 17.87
N LEU A 39 -5.22 3.43 17.45
CA LEU A 39 -4.63 4.65 18.02
C LEU A 39 -5.00 4.83 19.50
N LYS A 40 -6.23 4.48 19.88
CA LYS A 40 -6.67 4.54 21.29
C LYS A 40 -5.90 3.53 22.15
N ASP A 41 -5.70 2.33 21.65
CA ASP A 41 -5.00 1.27 22.36
C ASP A 41 -3.48 1.56 22.44
N ALA A 42 -2.87 2.04 21.37
CA ALA A 42 -1.47 2.48 21.34
C ALA A 42 -1.19 3.59 22.35
N ARG A 43 -2.08 4.58 22.45
CA ARG A 43 -1.99 5.66 23.44
C ARG A 43 -2.11 5.18 24.88
N ARG A 44 -2.95 4.15 25.15
CA ARG A 44 -3.16 3.60 26.51
C ARG A 44 -2.00 2.77 26.99
N HIS A 45 -1.37 2.03 26.10
CA HIS A 45 -0.38 1.01 26.46
C HIS A 45 1.06 1.44 26.20
N GLY A 46 1.31 2.62 25.64
CA GLY A 46 2.65 3.12 25.31
C GLY A 46 3.42 2.24 24.32
N HIS A 47 2.72 1.40 23.55
CA HIS A 47 3.29 0.23 22.93
C HIS A 47 4.09 0.45 21.65
N LEU A 48 4.10 1.66 21.08
CA LEU A 48 4.82 1.86 19.83
C LEU A 48 5.54 3.21 19.82
N ASN A 49 6.78 3.21 20.27
CA ASN A 49 7.75 4.24 19.90
C ASN A 49 8.12 4.01 18.43
N ALA A 50 7.27 4.49 17.52
CA ALA A 50 7.56 4.45 16.11
C ALA A 50 7.62 5.89 15.58
N ASP A 51 8.65 6.17 14.79
CA ASP A 51 8.85 7.48 14.16
C ASP A 51 7.87 7.72 13.01
N LEU A 52 7.36 6.64 12.43
CA LEU A 52 6.42 6.67 11.33
C LEU A 52 5.33 5.60 11.48
N LEU A 53 4.09 5.99 11.28
CA LEU A 53 2.97 5.09 11.08
C LEU A 53 2.50 5.12 9.63
N ILE A 54 2.53 3.97 8.95
CA ILE A 54 1.93 3.82 7.62
C ILE A 54 0.56 3.16 7.75
N VAL A 55 -0.48 3.86 7.31
CA VAL A 55 -1.87 3.39 7.36
C VAL A 55 -2.30 2.90 5.99
N GLY A 56 -2.37 1.57 5.81
CA GLY A 56 -2.88 0.95 4.60
C GLY A 56 -4.37 0.67 4.68
N MET A 57 -5.16 1.25 3.78
CA MET A 57 -6.59 0.92 3.68
C MET A 57 -7.16 1.27 2.31
N ASP A 58 -8.03 0.41 1.80
CA ASP A 58 -8.70 0.64 0.52
C ASP A 58 -9.62 1.89 0.59
N ALA A 59 -9.59 2.70 -0.47
CA ALA A 59 -10.52 3.83 -0.60
C ALA A 59 -11.95 3.33 -0.79
N ASN A 60 -12.11 2.12 -1.34
CA ASN A 60 -13.38 1.66 -1.87
C ASN A 60 -13.93 2.71 -2.86
N CYS A 61 -15.24 2.82 -3.02
CA CYS A 61 -15.82 3.84 -3.90
C CYS A 61 -16.04 5.21 -3.23
N LYS A 62 -15.38 5.49 -2.10
CA LYS A 62 -15.40 6.82 -1.50
C LYS A 62 -14.43 7.80 -2.16
N GLY A 63 -13.44 7.27 -2.90
CA GLY A 63 -12.38 8.05 -3.50
C GLY A 63 -11.18 8.27 -2.56
N PHE A 64 -10.02 8.41 -3.21
CA PHE A 64 -8.74 8.59 -2.52
C PHE A 64 -8.74 9.79 -1.56
N THR A 65 -9.12 10.97 -2.05
CA THR A 65 -9.07 12.23 -1.27
C THR A 65 -9.90 12.14 0.01
N VAL A 66 -11.14 11.66 -0.10
CA VAL A 66 -12.03 11.53 1.07
C VAL A 66 -11.43 10.57 2.10
N ARG A 67 -10.91 9.43 1.65
CA ARG A 67 -10.34 8.44 2.56
C ARG A 67 -9.03 8.93 3.20
N ARG A 68 -8.17 9.60 2.45
CA ARG A 68 -6.95 10.24 2.95
C ARG A 68 -7.28 11.25 4.05
N ASP A 69 -8.25 12.12 3.82
CA ASP A 69 -8.63 13.16 4.77
C ASP A 69 -9.29 12.57 6.03
N GLU A 70 -10.06 11.47 5.90
CA GLU A 70 -10.56 10.70 7.05
C GLU A 70 -9.40 10.15 7.90
N VAL A 71 -8.35 9.59 7.27
CA VAL A 71 -7.15 9.09 7.98
C VAL A 71 -6.41 10.23 8.66
N ALA A 72 -6.15 11.31 7.94
CA ALA A 72 -5.45 12.48 8.48
C ALA A 72 -6.18 13.10 9.68
N LYS A 73 -7.51 13.23 9.59
CA LYS A 73 -8.35 13.73 10.70
C LYS A 73 -8.30 12.85 11.95
N VAL A 74 -8.27 11.52 11.75
CA VAL A 74 -8.19 10.56 12.86
C VAL A 74 -6.79 10.59 13.49
N ALA A 75 -5.74 10.59 12.68
CA ALA A 75 -4.36 10.66 13.13
C ALA A 75 -4.07 11.97 13.88
N GLY A 76 -4.46 13.12 13.33
CA GLY A 76 -4.24 14.43 13.94
C GLY A 76 -4.94 14.60 15.30
N LYS A 77 -6.15 14.03 15.46
CA LYS A 77 -6.84 14.04 16.76
C LYS A 77 -6.14 13.19 17.81
N SER A 78 -5.44 12.14 17.39
CA SER A 78 -4.72 11.25 18.31
C SER A 78 -3.37 11.82 18.73
N ASN A 79 -2.67 12.47 17.82
CA ASN A 79 -1.28 12.97 17.98
C ASN A 79 -0.35 11.93 18.64
N THR A 80 -0.52 10.65 18.27
CA THR A 80 0.20 9.53 18.90
C THR A 80 1.55 9.28 18.22
N TYR A 81 1.63 9.58 16.92
CA TYR A 81 2.83 9.33 16.11
C TYR A 81 3.35 10.63 15.50
N PRO A 82 4.68 10.84 15.46
CA PRO A 82 5.27 12.06 14.90
C PRO A 82 5.01 12.20 13.39
N ALA A 83 4.92 11.10 12.67
CA ALA A 83 4.57 11.10 11.25
C ALA A 83 3.54 10.00 10.92
N VAL A 84 2.61 10.32 10.03
CA VAL A 84 1.60 9.39 9.52
C VAL A 84 1.51 9.50 8.01
N ILE A 85 1.70 8.40 7.30
CA ILE A 85 1.54 8.31 5.85
C ILE A 85 0.37 7.39 5.52
N ALA A 86 -0.55 7.86 4.70
CA ALA A 86 -1.68 7.08 4.22
C ALA A 86 -1.32 6.38 2.90
N ALA A 87 -1.45 5.06 2.85
CA ALA A 87 -1.33 4.23 1.65
C ALA A 87 -2.73 3.77 1.25
N ILE A 88 -3.36 4.50 0.33
CA ILE A 88 -4.79 4.35 0.01
C ILE A 88 -4.98 4.00 -1.45
N PRO A 89 -4.99 2.71 -1.80
CA PRO A 89 -5.33 2.29 -3.15
C PRO A 89 -6.80 2.58 -3.47
N GLU A 90 -7.05 3.07 -4.69
CA GLU A 90 -8.38 3.40 -5.16
C GLU A 90 -8.77 2.55 -6.39
N PRO A 91 -9.86 1.79 -6.33
CA PRO A 91 -10.69 1.54 -5.16
C PRO A 91 -10.08 0.50 -4.22
N HIS A 92 -9.22 -0.41 -4.71
CA HIS A 92 -8.62 -1.53 -3.99
C HIS A 92 -7.17 -1.77 -4.41
N VAL A 93 -6.40 -2.45 -3.56
CA VAL A 93 -4.97 -2.73 -3.79
C VAL A 93 -4.70 -3.54 -5.05
N GLU A 94 -5.64 -4.37 -5.49
CA GLU A 94 -5.51 -5.15 -6.73
C GLU A 94 -5.37 -4.25 -7.96
N ARG A 95 -5.94 -3.03 -7.94
CA ARG A 95 -5.71 -2.07 -9.01
C ARG A 95 -4.24 -1.67 -9.09
N TRP A 96 -3.58 -1.39 -7.98
CA TRP A 96 -2.15 -1.07 -7.98
C TRP A 96 -1.31 -2.19 -8.61
N TYR A 97 -1.66 -3.46 -8.38
CA TYR A 97 -0.96 -4.59 -8.99
C TYR A 97 -1.13 -4.66 -10.51
N LEU A 98 -2.26 -4.20 -11.02
CA LEU A 98 -2.58 -4.17 -12.46
C LEU A 98 -2.02 -2.95 -13.19
N LEU A 99 -1.41 -1.97 -12.50
CA LEU A 99 -0.80 -0.80 -13.13
C LEU A 99 0.51 -1.14 -13.86
N ASP A 100 1.15 -2.26 -13.51
CA ASP A 100 2.39 -2.72 -14.15
C ASP A 100 2.31 -4.23 -14.43
N LEU A 101 1.85 -4.56 -15.62
CA LEU A 101 1.70 -5.95 -16.06
C LEU A 101 3.05 -6.65 -16.29
N THR A 102 4.12 -5.90 -16.55
CA THR A 102 5.48 -6.44 -16.64
C THR A 102 5.96 -6.91 -15.26
N ALA A 103 5.74 -6.10 -14.23
CA ALA A 103 6.02 -6.48 -12.85
C ALA A 103 5.18 -7.67 -12.40
N LEU A 104 3.88 -7.69 -12.79
CA LEU A 104 2.99 -8.81 -12.52
C LEU A 104 3.51 -10.10 -13.16
N GLY A 105 3.96 -10.02 -14.43
CA GLY A 105 4.54 -11.16 -15.14
C GLY A 105 5.84 -11.67 -14.52
N LYS A 106 6.74 -10.76 -14.14
CA LYS A 106 7.97 -11.12 -13.41
C LYS A 106 7.66 -11.81 -12.07
N ALA A 107 6.68 -11.30 -11.34
CA ALA A 107 6.26 -11.90 -10.08
C ALA A 107 5.64 -13.29 -10.26
N ALA A 108 4.93 -13.50 -11.35
CA ALA A 108 4.28 -14.77 -11.71
C ALA A 108 5.22 -15.78 -12.36
N GLY A 109 6.37 -15.34 -12.88
CA GLY A 109 7.30 -16.18 -13.66
C GLY A 109 6.82 -16.46 -15.09
N VAL A 110 5.77 -15.79 -15.57
CA VAL A 110 5.20 -15.93 -16.92
C VAL A 110 4.74 -14.56 -17.45
N PRO A 111 4.76 -14.35 -18.78
CA PRO A 111 4.17 -13.15 -19.36
C PRO A 111 2.68 -13.05 -19.03
N ILE A 112 2.22 -11.87 -18.63
CA ILE A 112 0.79 -11.61 -18.40
C ILE A 112 0.19 -11.00 -19.66
N VAL A 113 -0.80 -11.67 -20.21
CA VAL A 113 -1.55 -11.22 -21.39
C VAL A 113 -2.81 -10.50 -20.92
N ALA A 114 -2.69 -9.21 -20.70
CA ALA A 114 -3.80 -8.35 -20.25
C ALA A 114 -3.55 -6.91 -20.72
N ALA A 115 -4.51 -6.04 -20.51
CA ALA A 115 -4.35 -4.59 -20.63
C ALA A 115 -4.48 -3.94 -19.25
N VAL A 116 -3.76 -2.84 -19.02
CA VAL A 116 -3.96 -2.04 -17.82
C VAL A 116 -5.40 -1.53 -17.83
N PRO A 117 -6.21 -1.87 -16.81
CA PRO A 117 -7.62 -1.54 -16.83
C PRO A 117 -7.85 -0.04 -16.60
N ALA A 118 -8.79 0.52 -17.36
CA ALA A 118 -9.33 1.84 -17.07
C ALA A 118 -9.92 1.88 -15.65
N TYR A 119 -9.94 3.08 -15.04
CA TYR A 119 -10.54 3.23 -13.72
C TYR A 119 -12.03 2.89 -13.75
N LYS A 120 -12.44 2.01 -12.83
CA LYS A 120 -13.83 1.67 -12.60
C LYS A 120 -14.07 1.39 -11.12
N CYS A 121 -15.06 2.05 -10.51
CA CYS A 121 -15.46 1.76 -9.16
C CYS A 121 -16.66 0.81 -9.12
N GLU A 122 -16.34 -0.48 -9.10
CA GLU A 122 -17.31 -1.56 -9.03
C GLU A 122 -16.82 -2.64 -8.06
N LYS A 123 -17.74 -3.21 -7.30
CA LYS A 123 -17.42 -4.27 -6.32
C LYS A 123 -16.72 -5.45 -6.98
N ASN A 124 -15.60 -5.85 -6.44
CA ASN A 124 -14.78 -6.98 -6.91
C ASN A 124 -14.20 -6.84 -8.33
N HIS A 125 -14.38 -5.72 -9.03
CA HIS A 125 -13.92 -5.53 -10.39
C HIS A 125 -12.42 -5.89 -10.55
N TYR A 126 -11.54 -5.23 -9.79
CA TYR A 126 -10.10 -5.47 -9.89
C TYR A 126 -9.66 -6.84 -9.36
N LYS A 127 -10.38 -7.41 -8.39
CA LYS A 127 -10.15 -8.80 -7.95
C LYS A 127 -10.42 -9.79 -9.06
N THR A 128 -11.50 -9.57 -9.80
CA THR A 128 -11.86 -10.42 -10.94
C THR A 128 -10.84 -10.27 -12.07
N LEU A 129 -10.45 -9.03 -12.41
CA LEU A 129 -9.45 -8.77 -13.44
C LEU A 129 -8.08 -9.36 -13.09
N LEU A 130 -7.61 -9.19 -11.86
CA LEU A 130 -6.34 -9.75 -11.42
C LEU A 130 -6.34 -11.28 -11.52
N ARG A 131 -7.40 -11.92 -11.02
CA ARG A 131 -7.57 -13.38 -11.12
C ARG A 131 -7.62 -13.85 -12.57
N GLN A 132 -8.33 -13.11 -13.44
CA GLN A 132 -8.45 -13.45 -14.85
C GLN A 132 -7.12 -13.31 -15.57
N ALA A 133 -6.35 -12.25 -15.32
CA ALA A 133 -5.03 -12.05 -15.90
C ALA A 133 -4.08 -13.24 -15.59
N PHE A 134 -4.11 -13.75 -14.38
CA PHE A 134 -3.35 -14.97 -14.02
C PHE A 134 -3.88 -16.21 -14.74
N LYS A 135 -5.20 -16.39 -14.78
CA LYS A 135 -5.83 -17.54 -15.45
C LYS A 135 -5.50 -17.59 -16.94
N ASP A 136 -5.61 -16.46 -17.63
CA ASP A 136 -5.29 -16.34 -19.05
C ASP A 136 -3.81 -16.62 -19.35
N SER A 137 -2.97 -16.47 -18.35
CA SER A 137 -1.53 -16.78 -18.39
C SER A 137 -1.21 -18.20 -17.88
N GLY A 138 -2.21 -19.06 -17.71
CA GLY A 138 -2.05 -20.47 -17.30
C GLY A 138 -1.82 -20.68 -15.80
N ILE A 139 -2.03 -19.66 -14.94
CA ILE A 139 -1.82 -19.75 -13.50
C ILE A 139 -3.15 -19.69 -12.76
N THR A 140 -3.32 -20.57 -11.77
CA THR A 140 -4.47 -20.50 -10.83
C THR A 140 -3.97 -20.06 -9.45
N PRO A 141 -4.00 -18.74 -9.13
CA PRO A 141 -3.49 -18.23 -7.87
C PRO A 141 -4.43 -18.62 -6.71
N PRO A 142 -3.93 -19.23 -5.62
CA PRO A 142 -4.76 -19.70 -4.50
C PRO A 142 -5.46 -18.57 -3.74
N LEU A 143 -4.84 -17.38 -3.64
CA LEU A 143 -5.40 -16.20 -3.00
C LEU A 143 -5.83 -15.12 -4.01
N GLY A 144 -6.11 -15.53 -5.27
CA GLY A 144 -6.58 -14.63 -6.32
C GLY A 144 -5.53 -13.64 -6.83
N GLY A 145 -4.24 -13.90 -6.58
CA GLY A 145 -3.11 -13.09 -7.03
C GLY A 145 -2.55 -12.15 -5.95
N LEU A 146 -3.19 -12.04 -4.79
CA LEU A 146 -2.69 -11.18 -3.70
C LEU A 146 -1.36 -11.67 -3.11
N GLU A 147 -1.10 -12.97 -3.16
CA GLU A 147 0.14 -13.61 -2.73
C GLU A 147 1.37 -13.13 -3.50
N TYR A 148 1.20 -12.66 -4.72
CA TYR A 148 2.27 -12.09 -5.54
C TYR A 148 2.61 -10.63 -5.16
N GLY A 149 1.83 -10.00 -4.29
CA GLY A 149 2.00 -8.61 -3.90
C GLY A 149 3.42 -8.20 -3.52
N PRO A 150 4.17 -8.97 -2.72
CA PRO A 150 5.56 -8.68 -2.39
C PRO A 150 6.48 -8.64 -3.61
N LEU A 151 6.35 -9.60 -4.52
CA LEU A 151 7.16 -9.66 -5.74
C LEU A 151 6.76 -8.59 -6.76
N ILE A 152 5.46 -8.31 -6.90
CA ILE A 152 4.98 -7.20 -7.73
C ILE A 152 5.57 -5.89 -7.24
N ALA A 153 5.50 -5.62 -5.94
CA ALA A 153 6.07 -4.42 -5.35
C ALA A 153 7.58 -4.30 -5.60
N GLN A 154 8.30 -5.42 -5.62
CA GLN A 154 9.73 -5.45 -5.90
C GLN A 154 10.06 -5.09 -7.36
N HIS A 155 9.23 -5.50 -8.32
CA HIS A 155 9.49 -5.34 -9.76
C HIS A 155 8.80 -4.14 -10.39
N MET A 156 7.80 -3.54 -9.73
CA MET A 156 6.97 -2.46 -10.27
C MET A 156 7.79 -1.23 -10.67
N ASP A 157 7.54 -0.70 -11.85
CA ASP A 157 7.97 0.66 -12.19
C ASP A 157 7.11 1.68 -11.44
N LEU A 158 7.60 2.09 -10.26
CA LEU A 158 6.86 3.01 -9.39
C LEU A 158 6.64 4.38 -10.03
N PHE A 159 7.52 4.81 -10.93
CA PHE A 159 7.35 6.09 -11.61
C PHE A 159 6.23 6.02 -12.65
N ALA A 160 6.22 4.99 -13.46
CA ALA A 160 5.17 4.79 -14.47
C ALA A 160 3.81 4.48 -13.82
N ALA A 161 3.79 3.64 -12.78
CA ALA A 161 2.56 3.30 -12.04
C ALA A 161 1.97 4.52 -11.29
N ALA A 162 2.81 5.33 -10.65
CA ALA A 162 2.38 6.54 -9.95
C ALA A 162 1.73 7.59 -10.88
N LYS A 163 2.11 7.64 -12.16
CA LYS A 163 1.43 8.51 -13.14
C LYS A 163 -0.03 8.09 -13.42
N GLN A 164 -0.37 6.86 -13.13
CA GLN A 164 -1.69 6.28 -13.41
C GLN A 164 -2.60 6.22 -12.18
N ASP A 165 -2.04 6.46 -10.97
CA ASP A 165 -2.80 6.40 -9.73
C ASP A 165 -2.31 7.45 -8.72
N HIS A 166 -3.21 8.38 -8.40
CA HIS A 166 -2.89 9.49 -7.51
C HIS A 166 -2.58 9.03 -6.08
N GLY A 167 -3.25 8.00 -5.59
CA GLY A 167 -3.00 7.44 -4.25
C GLY A 167 -1.62 6.80 -4.15
N LEU A 168 -1.19 6.09 -5.19
CA LEU A 168 0.16 5.53 -5.27
C LEU A 168 1.21 6.65 -5.39
N ALA A 169 0.95 7.68 -6.20
CA ALA A 169 1.85 8.82 -6.36
C ALA A 169 2.11 9.51 -5.02
N GLU A 170 1.05 9.89 -4.31
CA GLU A 170 1.15 10.58 -3.01
C GLU A 170 1.85 9.70 -1.96
N TYR A 171 1.54 8.39 -1.94
CA TYR A 171 2.21 7.46 -1.04
C TYR A 171 3.72 7.37 -1.28
N VAL A 172 4.13 7.19 -2.54
CA VAL A 172 5.55 7.08 -2.92
C VAL A 172 6.30 8.37 -2.62
N GLU A 173 5.71 9.53 -2.95
CA GLU A 173 6.31 10.84 -2.67
C GLU A 173 6.53 11.05 -1.17
N LYS A 174 5.49 10.87 -0.36
CA LYS A 174 5.57 11.06 1.10
C LYS A 174 6.53 10.08 1.76
N ALA A 175 6.53 8.81 1.33
CA ALA A 175 7.44 7.81 1.86
C ALA A 175 8.91 8.15 1.54
N ARG A 176 9.22 8.57 0.30
CA ARG A 176 10.57 9.01 -0.08
C ARG A 176 11.01 10.26 0.69
N ALA A 177 10.12 11.24 0.84
CA ALA A 177 10.41 12.46 1.58
C ALA A 177 10.75 12.15 3.05
N TRP A 178 9.95 11.32 3.70
CA TRP A 178 10.21 10.91 5.08
C TRP A 178 11.52 10.13 5.22
N LEU A 179 11.76 9.14 4.36
CA LEU A 179 12.99 8.35 4.37
C LEU A 179 14.24 9.22 4.21
N LYS A 180 14.19 10.22 3.31
CA LYS A 180 15.29 11.17 3.13
C LYS A 180 15.52 12.01 4.39
N GLN A 181 14.45 12.56 4.97
CA GLN A 181 14.53 13.40 6.18
C GLN A 181 15.04 12.59 7.38
N ALA A 182 14.51 11.41 7.63
CA ALA A 182 14.91 10.56 8.73
C ALA A 182 16.39 10.18 8.66
N LYS A 183 16.91 9.91 7.45
CA LYS A 183 18.33 9.58 7.24
C LYS A 183 19.29 10.74 7.56
N THR A 184 18.85 11.98 7.41
CA THR A 184 19.68 13.16 7.74
C THR A 184 19.65 13.50 9.24
N SER A 185 18.79 12.84 10.00
CA SER A 185 18.61 13.08 11.44
C SER A 185 19.32 12.03 12.31
N VAL A 186 19.90 11.00 11.70
CA VAL A 186 20.75 9.97 12.30
C VAL A 186 22.22 10.30 12.06
#